data_0aab54f37a4d719587b0c626a657c033
#
_entry.id   0aab54f37a4d719587b0c626a657c033
#
_cell.length_a   1.000
_cell.length_b   1.000
_cell.length_c   1.000
_cell.angle_alpha   90.00
_cell.angle_beta   90.00
_cell.angle_gamma   90.00
#
_symmetry.space_group_name_H-M   'P 1'
#
loop_
_entity.id
_entity.type
_entity.pdbx_description
1 polymer ?
#
loop_
_entity_poly.entity_id
_entity_poly.type
_entity_poly.pdbx_seq_one_letter_code
_entity_poly.pdbx_strand_id
1 'polypeptide(L)'
;MFLAMNRFKIVKGREEDFETIWRERDTHLQGVDGFKEFNLLKGRSEENYSLYASHSIWQSREHFVNWTKSEAFRLAHKNAGKNADIYLGPPELETFEKTL
;
A
#
# COMPACT_ATOMS: atom_id res chain seq x y z
N MET A 1 10.40 1.42 15.61
CA MET A 1 9.25 1.61 14.69
C MET A 1 9.74 1.59 13.26
N PHE A 2 9.02 0.88 12.43
CA PHE A 2 9.35 0.67 11.02
C PHE A 2 8.19 1.10 10.15
N LEU A 3 8.48 1.77 9.04
CA LEU A 3 7.46 2.28 8.13
C LEU A 3 7.68 1.71 6.73
N ALA A 4 6.61 1.20 6.13
CA ALA A 4 6.63 0.74 4.74
C ALA A 4 5.69 1.62 3.93
N MET A 5 6.19 2.21 2.86
CA MET A 5 5.41 3.06 1.97
C MET A 5 5.47 2.50 0.56
N ASN A 6 4.31 2.31 -0.06
CA ASN A 6 4.24 1.80 -1.41
C ASN A 6 3.60 2.88 -2.28
N ARG A 7 4.35 3.38 -3.27
CA ARG A 7 3.93 4.51 -4.09
C ARG A 7 3.28 4.02 -5.38
N PHE A 8 2.17 4.64 -5.75
CA PHE A 8 1.41 4.27 -6.94
C PHE A 8 1.21 5.50 -7.83
N LYS A 9 1.48 5.33 -9.11
CA LYS A 9 1.17 6.36 -10.11
C LYS A 9 -0.10 5.94 -10.82
N ILE A 10 -1.18 6.69 -10.60
CA ILE A 10 -2.49 6.34 -11.10
C ILE A 10 -2.82 7.18 -12.33
N VAL A 11 -3.27 6.53 -13.39
CA VAL A 11 -3.65 7.18 -14.65
C VAL A 11 -4.66 8.29 -14.39
N LYS A 12 -4.45 9.46 -14.99
CA LYS A 12 -5.39 10.58 -14.85
C LYS A 12 -6.79 10.17 -15.28
N GLY A 13 -7.76 10.52 -14.44
CA GLY A 13 -9.16 10.17 -14.67
C GLY A 13 -9.58 8.87 -14.02
N ARG A 14 -8.63 8.10 -13.47
CA ARG A 14 -8.93 6.82 -12.83
C ARG A 14 -8.73 6.86 -11.30
N GLU A 15 -8.59 8.05 -10.73
CA GLU A 15 -8.36 8.22 -9.30
C GLU A 15 -9.49 7.65 -8.46
N GLU A 16 -10.73 7.91 -8.86
CA GLU A 16 -11.88 7.42 -8.10
C GLU A 16 -11.96 5.90 -8.13
N ASP A 17 -11.64 5.29 -9.26
CA ASP A 17 -11.60 3.83 -9.39
C ASP A 17 -10.58 3.23 -8.43
N PHE A 18 -9.39 3.85 -8.35
CA PHE A 18 -8.34 3.40 -7.46
C PHE A 18 -8.77 3.51 -5.99
N GLU A 19 -9.36 4.64 -5.61
CA GLU A 19 -9.83 4.84 -4.23
C GLU A 19 -10.93 3.84 -3.86
N THR A 20 -11.82 3.54 -4.81
CA THR A 20 -12.88 2.57 -4.59
C THR A 20 -12.31 1.18 -4.35
N ILE A 21 -11.31 0.77 -5.15
CA ILE A 21 -10.64 -0.52 -4.97
C ILE A 21 -10.10 -0.66 -3.54
N TRP A 22 -9.42 0.39 -3.06
CA TRP A 22 -8.85 0.36 -1.72
C TRP A 22 -9.91 0.43 -0.61
N ARG A 23 -10.97 1.18 -0.85
CA ARG A 23 -12.06 1.30 0.12
C ARG A 23 -12.76 -0.03 0.34
N GLU A 24 -12.87 -0.83 -0.72
CA GLU A 24 -13.55 -2.12 -0.69
C GLU A 24 -12.62 -3.30 -0.38
N ARG A 25 -11.30 -3.06 -0.38
CA ARG A 25 -10.32 -4.11 -0.14
C ARG A 25 -10.26 -4.48 1.34
N ASP A 26 -10.23 -5.79 1.61
CA ASP A 26 -9.88 -6.29 2.92
C ASP A 26 -8.36 -6.44 2.96
N THR A 27 -7.71 -5.63 3.78
CA THR A 27 -6.24 -5.65 3.89
C THR A 27 -5.73 -6.80 4.74
N HIS A 28 -6.60 -7.44 5.52
CA HIS A 28 -6.24 -8.53 6.43
C HIS A 28 -5.13 -8.14 7.41
N LEU A 29 -5.03 -6.85 7.73
CA LEU A 29 -4.01 -6.35 8.66
C LEU A 29 -4.46 -6.41 10.13
N GLN A 30 -5.77 -6.44 10.37
CA GLN A 30 -6.29 -6.48 11.72
C GLN A 30 -5.78 -7.72 12.44
N GLY A 31 -5.16 -7.53 13.59
CA GLY A 31 -4.64 -8.61 14.40
C GLY A 31 -3.28 -9.15 13.99
N VAL A 32 -2.67 -8.60 12.95
CA VAL A 32 -1.33 -9.02 12.55
C VAL A 32 -0.30 -8.55 13.58
N ASP A 33 0.56 -9.46 14.00
CA ASP A 33 1.57 -9.18 15.01
C ASP A 33 2.49 -8.04 14.59
N GLY A 34 2.61 -7.03 15.46
CA GLY A 34 3.46 -5.87 15.23
C GLY A 34 2.87 -4.79 14.35
N PHE A 35 1.71 -5.02 13.76
CA PHE A 35 1.03 -4.01 12.95
C PHE A 35 0.50 -2.88 13.84
N LYS A 36 0.73 -1.63 13.43
CA LYS A 36 0.31 -0.46 14.19
C LYS A 36 -0.75 0.36 13.46
N GLU A 37 -0.52 0.71 12.21
CA GLU A 37 -1.38 1.66 11.51
C GLU A 37 -1.27 1.48 10.01
N PHE A 38 -2.38 1.71 9.30
CA PHE A 38 -2.41 1.71 7.85
C PHE A 38 -3.21 2.90 7.34
N ASN A 39 -2.70 3.55 6.30
CA ASN A 39 -3.41 4.65 5.62
C ASN A 39 -3.16 4.58 4.13
N LEU A 40 -4.17 4.96 3.35
CA LEU A 40 -3.98 5.27 1.93
C LEU A 40 -3.89 6.79 1.83
N LEU A 41 -2.85 7.28 1.19
CA LEU A 41 -2.56 8.70 1.11
C LEU A 41 -2.67 9.17 -0.34
N LYS A 42 -3.24 10.36 -0.54
CA LYS A 42 -3.32 11.00 -1.84
C LYS A 42 -2.27 12.09 -1.90
N GLY A 43 -1.38 11.99 -2.87
CA GLY A 43 -0.32 12.96 -3.07
C GLY A 43 -0.67 13.99 -4.14
N ARG A 44 0.36 14.53 -4.76
CA ARG A 44 0.19 15.57 -5.78
C ARG A 44 -0.37 15.02 -7.08
N SER A 45 -1.03 15.89 -7.83
CA SER A 45 -1.52 15.58 -9.17
C SER A 45 -0.51 16.10 -10.18
N GLU A 46 -0.02 15.23 -11.03
CA GLU A 46 0.89 15.57 -12.11
C GLU A 46 0.11 15.62 -13.43
N GLU A 47 0.80 15.92 -14.53
CA GLU A 47 0.16 16.02 -15.84
C GLU A 47 -0.39 14.66 -16.30
N ASN A 48 0.38 13.59 -16.12
CA ASN A 48 0.03 12.27 -16.62
C ASN A 48 -0.50 11.31 -15.57
N TYR A 49 -0.36 11.64 -14.28
CA TYR A 49 -0.77 10.74 -13.21
C TYR A 49 -1.10 11.49 -11.93
N SER A 50 -1.77 10.82 -11.04
CA SER A 50 -1.95 11.26 -9.66
C SER A 50 -1.15 10.32 -8.77
N LEU A 51 -0.41 10.88 -7.83
CA LEU A 51 0.41 10.09 -6.91
C LEU A 51 -0.44 9.67 -5.71
N TYR A 52 -0.36 8.38 -5.38
CA TYR A 52 -0.93 7.83 -4.16
C TYR A 52 0.14 7.02 -3.44
N ALA A 53 -0.07 6.76 -2.17
CA ALA A 53 0.81 5.88 -1.43
C ALA A 53 0.01 5.12 -0.37
N SER A 54 0.34 3.86 -0.17
CA SER A 54 -0.10 3.15 1.02
C SER A 54 1.00 3.30 2.06
N HIS A 55 0.59 3.42 3.31
CA HIS A 55 1.50 3.74 4.42
C HIS A 55 1.16 2.79 5.56
N SER A 56 2.10 1.94 5.93
CA SER A 56 1.91 1.03 7.06
C SER A 56 3.04 1.21 8.08
N ILE A 57 2.65 1.21 9.35
CA ILE A 57 3.59 1.36 10.46
C ILE A 57 3.62 0.07 11.26
N TRP A 58 4.82 -0.36 11.61
CA TRP A 58 5.09 -1.65 12.26
C TRP A 58 5.98 -1.46 13.47
N GLN A 59 5.87 -2.36 14.42
CA GLN A 59 6.71 -2.33 15.60
C GLN A 59 8.19 -2.46 15.25
N SER A 60 8.52 -3.33 14.27
CA SER A 60 9.89 -3.52 13.81
C SER A 60 9.89 -3.97 12.35
N ARG A 61 11.08 -3.92 11.74
CA ARG A 61 11.29 -4.45 10.39
C ARG A 61 10.93 -5.94 10.31
N GLU A 62 11.27 -6.69 11.35
CA GLU A 62 10.99 -8.13 11.38
C GLU A 62 9.50 -8.43 11.31
N HIS A 63 8.69 -7.64 12.00
CA HIS A 63 7.23 -7.80 11.96
C HIS A 63 6.70 -7.56 10.55
N PHE A 64 7.21 -6.54 9.87
CA PHE A 64 6.82 -6.27 8.48
C PHE A 64 7.23 -7.43 7.56
N VAL A 65 8.48 -7.89 7.67
CA VAL A 65 8.98 -8.99 6.84
C VAL A 65 8.17 -10.26 7.08
N ASN A 66 7.88 -10.57 8.35
CA ASN A 66 7.07 -11.75 8.68
C ASN A 66 5.68 -11.66 8.07
N TRP A 67 5.07 -10.47 8.09
CA TRP A 67 3.77 -10.26 7.47
C TRP A 67 3.82 -10.53 5.96
N THR A 68 4.87 -10.08 5.26
CA THR A 68 4.98 -10.29 3.80
C THR A 68 5.04 -11.77 3.43
N LYS A 69 5.36 -12.64 4.38
CA LYS A 69 5.42 -14.09 4.18
C LYS A 69 4.17 -14.81 4.69
N SER A 70 3.19 -14.07 5.18
CA SER A 70 2.05 -14.64 5.85
C SER A 70 0.88 -14.93 4.91
N GLU A 71 -0.06 -15.75 5.39
CA GLU A 71 -1.31 -16.01 4.68
C GLU A 71 -2.14 -14.72 4.56
N ALA A 72 -2.12 -13.86 5.59
CA ALA A 72 -2.83 -12.60 5.56
C ALA A 72 -2.34 -11.73 4.38
N PHE A 73 -1.04 -11.68 4.16
CA PHE A 73 -0.46 -10.94 3.03
C PHE A 73 -0.93 -11.53 1.70
N ARG A 74 -0.86 -12.86 1.57
CA ARG A 74 -1.31 -13.54 0.36
C ARG A 74 -2.78 -13.24 0.05
N LEU A 75 -3.62 -13.31 1.06
CA LEU A 75 -5.06 -13.04 0.90
C LEU A 75 -5.32 -11.60 0.50
N ALA A 76 -4.60 -10.65 1.09
CA ALA A 76 -4.76 -9.23 0.77
C ALA A 76 -4.36 -8.92 -0.67
N HIS A 77 -3.44 -9.68 -1.24
CA HIS A 77 -2.88 -9.44 -2.57
C HIS A 77 -3.33 -10.42 -3.66
N LYS A 78 -4.25 -11.33 -3.33
CA LYS A 78 -4.66 -12.36 -4.30
C LYS A 78 -5.29 -11.81 -5.58
N ASN A 79 -5.83 -10.61 -5.52
CA ASN A 79 -6.44 -9.94 -6.66
C ASN A 79 -5.57 -8.83 -7.25
N ALA A 80 -4.31 -8.73 -6.81
CA ALA A 80 -3.37 -7.76 -7.35
C ALA A 80 -3.18 -8.02 -8.83
N GLY A 81 -3.20 -6.96 -9.64
CA GLY A 81 -3.06 -7.08 -11.08
C GLY A 81 -4.36 -7.09 -11.86
N LYS A 82 -5.51 -7.32 -11.22
CA LYS A 82 -6.80 -7.29 -11.91
C LYS A 82 -7.12 -5.95 -12.55
N ASN A 83 -6.60 -4.87 -11.97
CA ASN A 83 -6.86 -3.51 -12.45
C ASN A 83 -5.58 -2.83 -12.93
N ALA A 84 -4.73 -3.60 -13.63
CA ALA A 84 -3.42 -3.09 -14.07
C ALA A 84 -3.52 -1.87 -14.98
N ASP A 85 -4.64 -1.68 -15.66
CA ASP A 85 -4.86 -0.57 -16.60
C ASP A 85 -4.94 0.80 -15.93
N ILE A 86 -5.16 0.86 -14.62
CA ILE A 86 -5.21 2.14 -13.91
C ILE A 86 -3.85 2.59 -13.38
N TYR A 87 -2.81 1.75 -13.50
CA TYR A 87 -1.47 2.05 -13.00
C TYR A 87 -0.53 2.45 -14.13
N LEU A 88 0.29 3.48 -13.90
CA LEU A 88 1.39 3.83 -14.79
C LEU A 88 2.66 3.16 -14.27
N GLY A 89 2.77 1.86 -14.46
CA GLY A 89 3.91 1.08 -14.02
C GLY A 89 3.70 0.43 -12.66
N PRO A 90 4.68 -0.34 -12.20
CA PRO A 90 4.58 -1.07 -10.94
C PRO A 90 4.69 -0.15 -9.73
N PRO A 91 4.15 -0.57 -8.57
CA PRO A 91 4.33 0.20 -7.34
C PRO A 91 5.80 0.26 -6.94
N GLU A 92 6.17 1.34 -6.26
CA GLU A 92 7.53 1.51 -5.76
C GLU A 92 7.51 1.47 -4.23
N LEU A 93 8.15 0.45 -3.67
CA LEU A 93 8.22 0.26 -2.22
C LEU A 93 9.44 0.96 -1.63
N GLU A 94 9.20 1.74 -0.58
CA GLU A 94 10.25 2.35 0.22
C GLU A 94 10.02 1.99 1.68
N THR A 95 11.09 1.75 2.42
CA THR A 95 10.98 1.45 3.84
C THR A 95 11.89 2.36 4.64
N PHE A 96 11.47 2.64 5.87
CA PHE A 96 12.17 3.57 6.75
C PHE A 96 12.20 3.03 8.18
N GLU A 97 13.32 3.21 8.85
CA GLU A 97 13.45 2.97 10.28
C GLU A 97 13.31 4.32 10.99
N LYS A 98 12.56 4.37 12.07
CA LYS A 98 12.47 5.59 12.86
C LYS A 98 13.77 5.80 13.64
N THR A 99 14.39 6.98 13.48
CA THR A 99 15.63 7.32 14.17
C THR A 99 15.45 8.35 15.28
N LEU A 100 14.37 9.11 15.23
CA LEU A 100 14.07 10.16 16.22
C LEU A 100 12.67 10.06 16.77
#